data_f419f746c651656983cf8ba66e3f4b27
#
_entry.id   f419f746c651656983cf8ba66e3f4b27
#
_cell.length_a   1.000
_cell.length_b   1.000
_cell.length_c   1.000
_cell.angle_alpha   90.00
_cell.angle_beta   90.00
_cell.angle_gamma   90.00
#
_symmetry.space_group_name_H-M   'P 1'
#
loop_
_entity.id
_entity.type
_entity.pdbx_description
1 polymer ?
#
loop_
_entity_poly.entity_id
_entity_poly.type
_entity_poly.pdbx_seq_one_letter_code
_entity_poly.pdbx_strand_id
1 'polypeptide(L)'
;NGELGAAKANEALTAVRKIVADEPAPAGMHAWVTGPGATIADELTAIDTQMLMITGVTVVLIAVLLFIVYRSVITAAIPLMTVGLGLAVARSIVALLGERDLIEVSIFSVALLAALVLGAATDYGIFLLGRYHEQRRSGVQHEQALVIANRSVAPVIAASGLTIAAA
;
A
#
# COMPACT_ATOMS: atom_id res chain seq x y z
N ASN A 1 -29.30 2.41 13.40
CA ASN A 1 -28.21 3.06 14.11
C ASN A 1 -26.90 2.46 13.57
N GLY A 2 -26.37 3.06 12.51
CA GLY A 2 -25.07 2.63 11.96
C GLY A 2 -23.95 3.25 12.80
N GLU A 3 -22.88 2.49 13.02
CA GLU A 3 -21.65 3.03 13.62
C GLU A 3 -21.09 4.14 12.74
N LEU A 4 -20.53 5.18 13.39
CA LEU A 4 -19.90 6.29 12.71
C LEU A 4 -18.75 5.79 11.84
N GLY A 5 -18.77 6.12 10.54
CA GLY A 5 -17.77 5.63 9.57
C GLY A 5 -18.12 4.31 8.89
N ALA A 6 -19.23 3.64 9.25
CA ALA A 6 -19.67 2.45 8.54
C ALA A 6 -20.16 2.79 7.12
N ALA A 7 -20.01 1.86 6.17
CA ALA A 7 -20.38 2.04 4.76
C ALA A 7 -21.83 2.53 4.60
N LYS A 8 -22.78 1.95 5.36
CA LYS A 8 -24.18 2.36 5.34
C LYS A 8 -24.42 3.78 5.85
N ALA A 9 -23.61 4.25 6.82
CA ALA A 9 -23.69 5.62 7.31
C ALA A 9 -23.21 6.62 6.25
N ASN A 10 -22.15 6.26 5.50
CA ASN A 10 -21.62 7.07 4.41
C ASN A 10 -22.59 7.11 3.21
N GLU A 11 -23.26 6.00 2.87
CA GLU A 11 -24.31 5.98 1.84
C GLU A 11 -25.49 6.89 2.22
N ALA A 12 -25.97 6.81 3.46
CA ALA A 12 -27.03 7.68 3.95
C ALA A 12 -26.63 9.16 3.91
N LEU A 13 -25.40 9.48 4.29
CA LEU A 13 -24.87 10.84 4.24
C LEU A 13 -24.79 11.36 2.80
N THR A 14 -24.32 10.54 1.87
CA THR A 14 -24.24 10.88 0.45
C THR A 14 -25.63 11.13 -0.13
N ALA A 15 -26.63 10.33 0.24
CA ALA A 15 -28.01 10.54 -0.17
C ALA A 15 -28.58 11.86 0.38
N VAL A 16 -28.32 12.19 1.65
CA VAL A 16 -28.74 13.47 2.25
C VAL A 16 -28.07 14.66 1.58
N ARG A 17 -26.78 14.58 1.33
CA ARG A 17 -26.03 15.63 0.59
C ARG A 17 -26.58 15.86 -0.81
N LYS A 18 -26.94 14.77 -1.49
CA LYS A 18 -27.56 14.86 -2.81
C LYS A 18 -28.92 15.57 -2.77
N ILE A 19 -29.77 15.20 -1.81
CA ILE A 19 -31.08 15.86 -1.64
C ILE A 19 -30.90 17.36 -1.38
N VAL A 20 -29.97 17.74 -0.49
CA VAL A 20 -29.68 19.15 -0.18
C VAL A 20 -29.11 19.90 -1.38
N ALA A 21 -28.30 19.22 -2.22
CA ALA A 21 -27.75 19.84 -3.43
C ALA A 21 -28.78 19.99 -4.57
N ASP A 22 -29.76 19.08 -4.64
CA ASP A 22 -30.83 19.10 -5.66
C ASP A 22 -31.95 20.09 -5.31
N GLU A 23 -32.06 20.53 -4.05
CA GLU A 23 -33.03 21.54 -3.62
C GLU A 23 -32.50 22.96 -3.88
N PRO A 24 -33.26 23.82 -4.60
CA PRO A 24 -32.83 25.18 -4.87
C PRO A 24 -32.84 26.03 -3.58
N ALA A 25 -31.66 26.41 -3.12
CA ALA A 25 -31.52 27.29 -1.98
C ALA A 25 -31.98 28.72 -2.37
N PRO A 26 -32.67 29.45 -1.47
CA PRO A 26 -33.00 30.86 -1.68
C PRO A 26 -31.75 31.70 -1.97
N ALA A 27 -31.92 32.79 -2.76
CA ALA A 27 -30.80 33.64 -3.15
C ALA A 27 -30.03 34.14 -1.90
N GLY A 28 -28.71 33.92 -1.88
CA GLY A 28 -27.82 34.31 -0.79
C GLY A 28 -27.72 33.31 0.38
N MET A 29 -28.38 32.14 0.28
CA MET A 29 -28.26 31.07 1.27
C MET A 29 -27.47 29.87 0.70
N HIS A 30 -26.69 29.27 1.56
CA HIS A 30 -25.99 28.00 1.29
C HIS A 30 -26.36 27.01 2.37
N ALA A 31 -26.78 25.80 1.95
CA ALA A 31 -27.08 24.71 2.86
C ALA A 31 -25.87 23.78 2.96
N TRP A 32 -25.50 23.45 4.20
CA TRP A 32 -24.37 22.56 4.48
C TRP A 32 -24.84 21.40 5.37
N VAL A 33 -24.44 20.18 5.01
CA VAL A 33 -24.67 19.00 5.84
C VAL A 33 -23.48 18.84 6.77
N THR A 34 -23.71 19.05 8.06
CA THR A 34 -22.67 18.99 9.09
C THR A 34 -23.06 17.98 10.20
N GLY A 35 -22.16 17.76 11.14
CA GLY A 35 -22.34 16.88 12.26
C GLY A 35 -21.28 15.79 12.33
N PRO A 36 -21.22 15.00 13.43
CA PRO A 36 -20.14 14.03 13.63
C PRO A 36 -19.99 13.03 12.48
N GLY A 37 -21.11 12.55 11.93
CA GLY A 37 -21.08 11.62 10.79
C GLY A 37 -20.52 12.27 9.51
N ALA A 38 -20.90 13.51 9.23
CA ALA A 38 -20.41 14.26 8.06
C ALA A 38 -18.92 14.56 8.17
N THR A 39 -18.46 15.00 9.35
CA THR A 39 -17.05 15.29 9.61
C THR A 39 -16.19 14.05 9.44
N ILE A 40 -16.60 12.92 10.03
CA ILE A 40 -15.86 11.64 9.90
C ILE A 40 -15.81 11.20 8.44
N ALA A 41 -16.92 11.29 7.69
CA ALA A 41 -16.93 10.92 6.28
C ALA A 41 -16.01 11.78 5.42
N ASP A 42 -15.93 13.10 5.70
CA ASP A 42 -15.04 14.02 5.01
C ASP A 42 -13.57 13.74 5.36
N GLU A 43 -13.28 13.47 6.64
CA GLU A 43 -11.94 13.07 7.07
C GLU A 43 -11.50 11.75 6.43
N LEU A 44 -12.36 10.72 6.38
CA LEU A 44 -12.06 9.46 5.75
C LEU A 44 -11.78 9.62 4.25
N THR A 45 -12.56 10.44 3.54
CA THR A 45 -12.35 10.73 2.12
C THR A 45 -11.03 11.50 1.89
N ALA A 46 -10.71 12.44 2.77
CA ALA A 46 -9.44 13.18 2.72
C ALA A 46 -8.25 12.24 2.98
N ILE A 47 -8.36 11.33 3.94
CA ILE A 47 -7.34 10.32 4.25
C ILE A 47 -7.10 9.41 3.03
N ASP A 48 -8.14 8.90 2.39
CA ASP A 48 -8.02 8.04 1.20
C ASP A 48 -7.28 8.73 0.06
N THR A 49 -7.61 10.00 -0.21
CA THR A 49 -6.94 10.79 -1.24
C THR A 49 -5.47 11.04 -0.89
N GLN A 50 -5.17 11.37 0.36
CA GLN A 50 -3.80 11.57 0.84
C GLN A 50 -3.00 10.26 0.79
N MET A 51 -3.59 9.13 1.14
CA MET A 51 -2.94 7.81 1.08
C MET A 51 -2.55 7.44 -0.35
N LEU A 52 -3.41 7.69 -1.34
CA LEU A 52 -3.10 7.47 -2.74
C LEU A 52 -1.93 8.36 -3.19
N MET A 53 -1.94 9.64 -2.81
CA MET A 53 -0.87 10.58 -3.13
C MET A 53 0.45 10.17 -2.49
N ILE A 54 0.45 9.86 -1.19
CA ILE A 54 1.64 9.42 -0.45
C ILE A 54 2.20 8.13 -1.07
N THR A 55 1.34 7.14 -1.33
CA THR A 55 1.76 5.88 -1.96
C THR A 55 2.36 6.13 -3.34
N GLY A 56 1.73 6.98 -4.17
CA GLY A 56 2.24 7.34 -5.48
C GLY A 56 3.60 8.03 -5.42
N VAL A 57 3.76 9.02 -4.56
CA VAL A 57 5.04 9.71 -4.34
C VAL A 57 6.11 8.73 -3.86
N THR A 58 5.78 7.84 -2.92
CA THR A 58 6.70 6.83 -2.40
C THR A 58 7.16 5.87 -3.50
N VAL A 59 6.24 5.37 -4.33
CA VAL A 59 6.59 4.49 -5.47
C VAL A 59 7.50 5.20 -6.46
N VAL A 60 7.21 6.46 -6.80
CA VAL A 60 8.07 7.26 -7.70
C VAL A 60 9.44 7.47 -7.08
N LEU A 61 9.52 7.80 -5.80
CA LEU A 61 10.79 7.98 -5.08
C LEU A 61 11.62 6.69 -5.10
N ILE A 62 11.00 5.55 -4.79
CA ILE A 62 11.65 4.23 -4.84
C ILE A 62 12.14 3.94 -6.27
N ALA A 63 11.33 4.20 -7.29
CA ALA A 63 11.69 3.98 -8.68
C ALA A 63 12.89 4.81 -9.10
N VAL A 64 12.91 6.09 -8.74
CA VAL A 64 14.04 7.01 -9.00
C VAL A 64 15.31 6.53 -8.29
N LEU A 65 15.20 6.14 -7.02
CA LEU A 65 16.32 5.69 -6.22
C LEU A 65 16.92 4.39 -6.79
N LEU A 66 16.06 3.42 -7.14
CA LEU A 66 16.47 2.18 -7.79
C LEU A 66 17.11 2.44 -9.16
N PHE A 67 16.57 3.39 -9.93
CA PHE A 67 17.17 3.77 -11.21
C PHE A 67 18.57 4.38 -11.05
N ILE A 68 18.76 5.25 -10.06
CA ILE A 68 20.07 5.86 -9.74
C ILE A 68 21.06 4.77 -9.34
N VAL A 69 20.66 3.83 -8.48
CA VAL A 69 21.53 2.76 -7.96
C VAL A 69 21.90 1.76 -9.06
N TYR A 70 20.92 1.30 -9.84
CA TYR A 70 21.15 0.24 -10.83
C TYR A 70 21.49 0.78 -12.22
N ARG A 71 21.22 2.04 -12.49
CA ARG A 71 21.46 2.70 -13.80
C ARG A 71 20.86 1.93 -14.98
N SER A 72 19.81 1.16 -14.74
CA SER A 72 19.12 0.31 -15.71
C SER A 72 17.64 0.25 -15.38
N VAL A 73 16.79 0.60 -16.33
CA VAL A 73 15.32 0.58 -16.18
C VAL A 73 14.83 -0.85 -15.94
N ILE A 74 15.37 -1.81 -16.68
CA ILE A 74 14.95 -3.22 -16.56
C ILE A 74 15.30 -3.76 -15.16
N THR A 75 16.51 -3.48 -14.68
CA THR A 75 16.94 -3.94 -13.35
C THR A 75 16.15 -3.27 -12.22
N ALA A 76 15.77 -2.02 -12.37
CA ALA A 76 14.93 -1.29 -11.43
C ALA A 76 13.44 -1.75 -11.47
N ALA A 77 12.96 -2.17 -12.63
CA ALA A 77 11.59 -2.63 -12.80
C ALA A 77 11.31 -3.96 -12.07
N ILE A 78 12.30 -4.86 -11.98
CA ILE A 78 12.13 -6.17 -11.34
C ILE A 78 11.66 -6.04 -9.87
N PRO A 79 12.38 -5.34 -8.96
CA PRO A 79 11.93 -5.17 -7.59
C PRO A 79 10.60 -4.40 -7.50
N LEU A 80 10.37 -3.40 -8.34
CA LEU A 80 9.11 -2.66 -8.36
C LEU A 80 7.92 -3.56 -8.69
N MET A 81 8.04 -4.42 -9.70
CA MET A 81 7.00 -5.39 -10.04
C MET A 81 6.78 -6.38 -8.90
N THR A 82 7.85 -6.86 -8.27
CA THR A 82 7.76 -7.79 -7.14
C THR A 82 7.05 -7.14 -5.95
N VAL A 83 7.38 -5.88 -5.63
CA VAL A 83 6.71 -5.09 -4.58
C VAL A 83 5.24 -4.88 -4.90
N GLY A 84 4.91 -4.51 -6.15
CA GLY A 84 3.54 -4.32 -6.61
C GLY A 84 2.70 -5.58 -6.50
N LEU A 85 3.24 -6.73 -6.93
CA LEU A 85 2.59 -8.03 -6.79
C LEU A 85 2.43 -8.43 -5.32
N GLY A 86 3.46 -8.24 -4.51
CA GLY A 86 3.42 -8.49 -3.07
C GLY A 86 2.33 -7.69 -2.37
N LEU A 87 2.21 -6.41 -2.70
CA LEU A 87 1.18 -5.54 -2.16
C LEU A 87 -0.23 -5.95 -2.62
N ALA A 88 -0.39 -6.32 -3.89
CA ALA A 88 -1.67 -6.82 -4.42
C ALA A 88 -2.11 -8.09 -3.69
N VAL A 89 -1.21 -9.07 -3.53
CA VAL A 89 -1.49 -10.32 -2.80
C VAL A 89 -1.82 -10.04 -1.33
N ALA A 90 -1.03 -9.22 -0.65
CA ALA A 90 -1.25 -8.90 0.77
C ALA A 90 -2.61 -8.19 0.98
N ARG A 91 -2.96 -7.23 0.13
CA ARG A 91 -4.27 -6.57 0.17
C ARG A 91 -5.42 -7.53 -0.08
N SER A 92 -5.28 -8.45 -1.04
CA SER A 92 -6.31 -9.45 -1.35
C SER A 92 -6.54 -10.41 -0.17
N ILE A 93 -5.47 -10.82 0.51
CA ILE A 93 -5.58 -11.68 1.70
C ILE A 93 -6.29 -10.93 2.83
N VAL A 94 -5.88 -9.69 3.13
CA VAL A 94 -6.50 -8.88 4.18
C VAL A 94 -7.97 -8.61 3.88
N ALA A 95 -8.32 -8.28 2.64
CA ALA A 95 -9.70 -8.09 2.21
C ALA A 95 -10.54 -9.36 2.42
N LEU A 96 -10.03 -10.52 2.00
CA LEU A 96 -10.71 -11.80 2.17
C LEU A 96 -10.93 -12.18 3.66
N LEU A 97 -9.96 -11.90 4.51
CA LEU A 97 -10.07 -12.14 5.95
C LEU A 97 -11.06 -11.18 6.60
N GLY A 98 -11.09 -9.91 6.18
CA GLY A 98 -12.06 -8.92 6.62
C GLY A 98 -13.49 -9.24 6.18
N GLU A 99 -13.69 -9.69 4.93
CA GLU A 99 -15.01 -10.13 4.44
C GLU A 99 -15.57 -11.34 5.20
N ARG A 100 -14.70 -12.14 5.80
CA ARG A 100 -15.09 -13.29 6.62
C ARG A 100 -15.20 -12.99 8.11
N ASP A 101 -15.13 -11.73 8.50
CA ASP A 101 -15.13 -11.28 9.90
C ASP A 101 -14.04 -11.94 10.78
N LEU A 102 -12.94 -12.41 10.16
CA LEU A 102 -11.82 -13.01 10.87
C LEU A 102 -10.87 -11.97 11.47
N ILE A 103 -10.84 -10.78 10.88
CA ILE A 103 -10.04 -9.64 11.34
C ILE A 103 -10.82 -8.34 11.15
N GLU A 104 -10.60 -7.38 12.04
CA GLU A 104 -11.09 -6.03 11.86
C GLU A 104 -10.13 -5.25 10.95
N VAL A 105 -10.64 -4.81 9.80
CA VAL A 105 -9.86 -4.02 8.84
C VAL A 105 -10.13 -2.54 9.06
N SER A 106 -9.13 -1.83 9.56
CA SER A 106 -9.15 -0.37 9.69
C SER A 106 -8.31 0.29 8.60
N ILE A 107 -8.56 1.59 8.38
CA ILE A 107 -7.75 2.40 7.45
C ILE A 107 -6.27 2.40 7.88
N PHE A 108 -6.01 2.46 9.18
CA PHE A 108 -4.65 2.38 9.73
C PHE A 108 -3.98 1.04 9.45
N SER A 109 -4.71 -0.08 9.56
CA SER A 109 -4.20 -1.41 9.24
C SER A 109 -3.78 -1.52 7.78
N VAL A 110 -4.60 -0.97 6.86
CA VAL A 110 -4.29 -0.95 5.42
C VAL A 110 -3.08 -0.07 5.10
N ALA A 111 -2.97 1.09 5.76
CA ALA A 111 -1.83 1.99 5.59
C ALA A 111 -0.52 1.36 6.11
N LEU A 112 -0.55 0.75 7.30
CA LEU A 112 0.60 0.04 7.86
C LEU A 112 1.01 -1.14 6.99
N LEU A 113 0.04 -1.94 6.49
CA LEU A 113 0.31 -3.02 5.56
C LEU A 113 1.04 -2.52 4.31
N ALA A 114 0.55 -1.43 3.70
CA ALA A 114 1.17 -0.86 2.51
C ALA A 114 2.61 -0.39 2.81
N ALA A 115 2.83 0.32 3.92
CA ALA A 115 4.15 0.81 4.31
C ALA A 115 5.13 -0.35 4.58
N LEU A 116 4.70 -1.38 5.31
CA LEU A 116 5.53 -2.55 5.62
C LEU A 116 5.88 -3.34 4.36
N VAL A 117 4.89 -3.59 3.47
CA VAL A 117 5.15 -4.33 2.23
C VAL A 117 6.05 -3.54 1.29
N LEU A 118 5.80 -2.23 1.10
CA LEU A 118 6.64 -1.37 0.26
C LEU A 118 8.08 -1.30 0.79
N GLY A 119 8.26 -1.08 2.09
CA GLY A 119 9.58 -1.01 2.72
C GLY A 119 10.31 -2.34 2.65
N ALA A 120 9.77 -3.38 3.28
CA ALA A 120 10.42 -4.67 3.39
C ALA A 120 10.71 -5.31 2.02
N ALA A 121 9.74 -5.30 1.09
CA ALA A 121 9.93 -5.90 -0.22
C ALA A 121 10.98 -5.13 -1.06
N THR A 122 11.06 -3.80 -0.91
CA THR A 122 12.10 -2.99 -1.57
C THR A 122 13.48 -3.33 -1.00
N ASP A 123 13.63 -3.39 0.31
CA ASP A 123 14.90 -3.69 0.98
C ASP A 123 15.41 -5.09 0.60
N TYR A 124 14.54 -6.10 0.63
CA TYR A 124 14.90 -7.45 0.22
C TYR A 124 15.23 -7.56 -1.27
N GLY A 125 14.51 -6.80 -2.12
CA GLY A 125 14.81 -6.71 -3.55
C GLY A 125 16.19 -6.12 -3.81
N ILE A 126 16.54 -5.03 -3.14
CA ILE A 126 17.86 -4.39 -3.22
C ILE A 126 18.94 -5.35 -2.74
N PHE A 127 18.71 -6.04 -1.62
CA PHE A 127 19.67 -6.97 -1.05
C PHE A 127 19.93 -8.17 -1.97
N LEU A 128 18.88 -8.76 -2.54
CA LEU A 128 18.98 -9.86 -3.49
C LEU A 128 19.75 -9.46 -4.76
N LEU A 129 19.39 -8.33 -5.35
CA LEU A 129 20.06 -7.81 -6.54
C LEU A 129 21.52 -7.40 -6.26
N GLY A 130 21.79 -6.83 -5.09
CA GLY A 130 23.14 -6.51 -4.64
C GLY A 130 24.02 -7.76 -4.60
N ARG A 131 23.54 -8.83 -3.97
CA ARG A 131 24.24 -10.12 -3.93
C ARG A 131 24.41 -10.76 -5.30
N TYR A 132 23.38 -10.69 -6.13
CA TYR A 132 23.49 -11.16 -7.51
C TYR A 132 24.56 -10.42 -8.29
N HIS A 133 24.59 -9.09 -8.24
CA HIS A 133 25.60 -8.28 -8.95
C HIS A 133 27.02 -8.49 -8.41
N GLU A 134 27.17 -8.72 -7.11
CA GLU A 134 28.45 -9.09 -6.49
C GLU A 134 29.00 -10.38 -7.10
N GLN A 135 28.18 -11.43 -7.19
CA GLN A 135 28.57 -12.70 -7.81
C GLN A 135 28.88 -12.56 -9.30
N ARG A 136 28.11 -11.73 -10.01
CA ARG A 136 28.37 -11.45 -11.43
C ARG A 136 29.71 -10.73 -11.65
N ARG A 137 30.06 -9.79 -10.77
CA ARG A 137 31.36 -9.09 -10.81
C ARG A 137 32.53 -10.03 -10.51
N SER A 138 32.32 -11.06 -9.72
CA SER A 138 33.31 -12.10 -9.43
C SER A 138 33.49 -13.13 -10.58
N GLY A 139 32.79 -12.93 -11.71
CA GLY A 139 32.91 -13.80 -12.89
C GLY A 139 31.98 -15.03 -12.87
N VAL A 140 31.12 -15.17 -11.87
CA VAL A 140 30.14 -16.27 -11.77
C VAL A 140 29.10 -16.14 -12.89
N GLN A 141 28.73 -17.25 -13.53
CA GLN A 141 27.71 -17.26 -14.59
C GLN A 141 26.33 -16.84 -14.04
N HIS A 142 25.47 -16.32 -14.93
CA HIS A 142 24.18 -15.73 -14.59
C HIS A 142 23.32 -16.65 -13.70
N GLU A 143 23.11 -17.88 -14.11
CA GLU A 143 22.27 -18.85 -13.38
C GLU A 143 22.84 -19.20 -12.00
N GLN A 144 24.13 -19.44 -11.94
CA GLN A 144 24.83 -19.74 -10.69
C GLN A 144 24.82 -18.54 -9.72
N ALA A 145 25.04 -17.33 -10.24
CA ALA A 145 24.98 -16.10 -9.45
C ALA A 145 23.59 -15.89 -8.83
N LEU A 146 22.53 -16.20 -9.57
CA LEU A 146 21.15 -16.13 -9.06
C LEU A 146 20.90 -17.15 -7.97
N VAL A 147 21.33 -18.40 -8.16
CA VAL A 147 21.17 -19.46 -7.14
C VAL A 147 21.93 -19.11 -5.86
N ILE A 148 23.17 -18.63 -5.97
CA ILE A 148 24.00 -18.25 -4.81
C ILE A 148 23.36 -17.06 -4.08
N ALA A 149 22.94 -16.03 -4.80
CA ALA A 149 22.25 -14.90 -4.22
C ALA A 149 20.98 -15.31 -3.47
N ASN A 150 20.13 -16.11 -4.10
CA ASN A 150 18.90 -16.60 -3.48
C ASN A 150 19.16 -17.44 -2.23
N ARG A 151 20.11 -18.37 -2.27
CA ARG A 151 20.48 -19.17 -1.10
C ARG A 151 20.99 -18.35 0.08
N SER A 152 21.67 -17.24 -0.17
CA SER A 152 22.15 -16.37 0.91
C SER A 152 21.07 -15.44 1.46
N VAL A 153 20.11 -15.03 0.65
CA VAL A 153 19.10 -14.02 1.02
C VAL A 153 17.80 -14.65 1.52
N ALA A 154 17.37 -15.77 0.94
CA ALA A 154 16.11 -16.42 1.28
C ALA A 154 15.95 -16.76 2.78
N PRO A 155 16.96 -17.28 3.50
CA PRO A 155 16.84 -17.54 4.94
C PRO A 155 16.63 -16.24 5.76
N VAL A 156 17.25 -15.13 5.35
CA VAL A 156 17.11 -13.83 6.01
C VAL A 156 15.68 -13.29 5.81
N ILE A 157 15.17 -13.37 4.58
CA ILE A 157 13.79 -12.98 4.27
C ILE A 157 12.79 -13.82 5.06
N ALA A 158 12.99 -15.14 5.10
CA ALA A 158 12.11 -16.05 5.82
C ALA A 158 12.12 -15.77 7.34
N ALA A 159 13.30 -15.59 7.92
CA ALA A 159 13.43 -15.29 9.35
C ALA A 159 12.78 -13.94 9.70
N SER A 160 13.01 -12.90 8.90
CA SER A 160 12.40 -11.59 9.10
C SER A 160 10.88 -11.63 8.92
N GLY A 161 10.39 -12.32 7.88
CA GLY A 161 8.95 -12.50 7.65
C GLY A 161 8.27 -13.23 8.80
N LEU A 162 8.89 -14.28 9.35
CA LEU A 162 8.38 -14.99 10.53
C LEU A 162 8.38 -14.09 11.77
N THR A 163 9.40 -13.26 11.95
CA THR A 163 9.46 -12.31 13.08
C THR A 163 8.34 -11.28 13.00
N ILE A 164 8.08 -10.72 11.80
CA ILE A 164 6.99 -9.76 11.59
C ILE A 164 5.63 -10.42 11.79
N ALA A 165 5.46 -11.68 11.35
CA ALA A 165 4.22 -12.41 11.51
C ALA A 165 3.93 -12.83 12.96
N ALA A 166 4.95 -12.90 13.82
CA ALA A 166 4.84 -13.26 15.23
C ALA A 166 4.65 -12.03 16.15
N ALA A 167 4.88 -10.81 15.64
CA ALA A 167 4.75 -9.55 16.38
C ALA A 167 3.32 -9.02 16.35
#